data_73e1e9bff9b194c5850e91d1cd79f5e1
#
_entry.id   73e1e9bff9b194c5850e91d1cd79f5e1
#
_cell.length_a   1.000
_cell.length_b   1.000
_cell.length_c   1.000
_cell.angle_alpha   90.00
_cell.angle_beta   90.00
_cell.angle_gamma   90.00
#
_symmetry.space_group_name_H-M   'P 1'
#
loop_
_entity.id
_entity.type
_entity.pdbx_description
1 polymer ?
#
loop_
_entity_poly.entity_id
_entity_poly.type
_entity_poly.pdbx_seq_one_letter_code
_entity_poly.pdbx_strand_id
1 'polypeptide(L)'
;QRFGYERWFNLGDRDLAMAIHRTRLLHEGVPMHEVVAGLARAWGVGCQVIPMANEPVRTKVDGPDGEIDFQEYMVRMRTEVEVRSIAFAGADAARPAPGVVEAIRDAEAVILAPSNPFVSIGPILAVPGVRDALASTAAVRAAISPIIAGQVVKGPAAKMLQALGHEVSAVGVAAVYRGLIDLMVIDEQDRALAPRVEALGM
;
A
#
# COMPACT_ATOMS: atom_id res chain seq x y z
N GLN A 1 -19.42 -19.75 -16.51
CA GLN A 1 -20.46 -20.18 -15.53
C GLN A 1 -20.71 -21.71 -15.51
N ARG A 2 -19.89 -22.50 -16.24
CA ARG A 2 -20.10 -23.99 -16.30
C ARG A 2 -19.98 -24.66 -14.92
N PHE A 3 -19.29 -24.04 -13.97
CA PHE A 3 -19.06 -24.57 -12.61
C PHE A 3 -19.91 -23.89 -11.53
N GLY A 4 -20.82 -22.98 -11.88
CA GLY A 4 -21.74 -22.33 -10.94
C GLY A 4 -21.13 -21.21 -10.07
N TYR A 5 -19.86 -20.86 -10.24
CA TYR A 5 -19.22 -19.79 -9.48
C TYR A 5 -19.66 -18.41 -9.97
N GLU A 6 -19.85 -17.49 -9.04
CA GLU A 6 -20.09 -16.08 -9.32
C GLU A 6 -18.85 -15.44 -9.97
N ARG A 7 -19.05 -14.67 -11.03
CA ARG A 7 -17.97 -13.96 -11.74
C ARG A 7 -17.94 -12.49 -11.32
N TRP A 8 -17.20 -12.19 -10.29
CA TRP A 8 -17.00 -10.82 -9.83
C TRP A 8 -15.54 -10.33 -9.97
N PHE A 9 -14.58 -11.23 -10.17
CA PHE A 9 -13.19 -10.91 -10.34
C PHE A 9 -12.69 -11.34 -11.72
N ASN A 10 -12.06 -10.42 -12.47
CA ASN A 10 -11.49 -10.70 -13.77
C ASN A 10 -9.98 -10.51 -13.73
N LEU A 11 -9.25 -11.47 -14.27
CA LEU A 11 -7.80 -11.41 -14.46
C LEU A 11 -7.48 -11.49 -15.94
N GLY A 12 -6.46 -10.74 -16.38
CA GLY A 12 -5.82 -10.96 -17.67
C GLY A 12 -5.09 -12.32 -17.68
N ASP A 13 -4.78 -12.81 -18.87
CA ASP A 13 -4.07 -14.08 -19.06
C ASP A 13 -2.68 -14.07 -18.42
N ARG A 14 -1.94 -12.96 -18.55
CA ARG A 14 -0.63 -12.78 -17.92
C ARG A 14 -0.71 -12.73 -16.39
N ASP A 15 -1.69 -12.02 -15.85
CA ASP A 15 -1.91 -11.95 -14.40
C ASP A 15 -2.29 -13.32 -13.84
N LEU A 16 -3.12 -14.07 -14.57
CA LEU A 16 -3.50 -15.43 -14.20
C LEU A 16 -2.28 -16.37 -14.22
N ALA A 17 -1.46 -16.31 -15.27
CA ALA A 17 -0.25 -17.11 -15.39
C ALA A 17 0.73 -16.82 -14.23
N MET A 18 0.93 -15.53 -13.92
CA MET A 18 1.76 -15.09 -12.80
C MET A 18 1.18 -15.60 -11.46
N ALA A 19 -0.13 -15.48 -11.25
CA ALA A 19 -0.79 -15.94 -10.04
C ALA A 19 -0.64 -17.45 -9.85
N ILE A 20 -0.82 -18.25 -10.91
CA ILE A 20 -0.65 -19.71 -10.91
C ILE A 20 0.82 -20.06 -10.59
N HIS A 21 1.77 -19.43 -11.28
CA HIS A 21 3.21 -19.67 -11.06
C HIS A 21 3.62 -19.36 -9.62
N ARG A 22 3.23 -18.18 -9.10
CA ARG A 22 3.47 -17.78 -7.71
C ARG A 22 2.87 -18.78 -6.73
N THR A 23 1.59 -19.16 -6.92
CA THR A 23 0.88 -20.10 -6.04
C THR A 23 1.59 -21.45 -5.99
N ARG A 24 2.05 -21.96 -7.14
CA ARG A 24 2.81 -23.20 -7.21
C ARG A 24 4.09 -23.13 -6.39
N LEU A 25 4.91 -22.09 -6.59
CA LEU A 25 6.19 -21.93 -5.88
C LEU A 25 5.98 -21.81 -4.36
N LEU A 26 4.97 -21.04 -3.92
CA LEU A 26 4.63 -20.93 -2.50
C LEU A 26 4.18 -22.27 -1.92
N HIS A 27 3.44 -23.08 -2.69
CA HIS A 27 3.06 -24.44 -2.27
C HIS A 27 4.24 -25.39 -2.17
N GLU A 28 5.25 -25.20 -3.01
CA GLU A 28 6.55 -25.91 -2.97
C GLU A 28 7.45 -25.42 -1.81
N GLY A 29 7.02 -24.45 -1.02
CA GLY A 29 7.74 -23.91 0.14
C GLY A 29 8.74 -22.80 -0.19
N VAL A 30 8.77 -22.30 -1.43
CA VAL A 30 9.63 -21.17 -1.81
C VAL A 30 9.14 -19.91 -1.12
N PRO A 31 9.97 -19.15 -0.37
CA PRO A 31 9.54 -17.95 0.32
C PRO A 31 9.18 -16.83 -0.66
N MET A 32 8.25 -15.95 -0.26
CA MET A 32 7.69 -14.89 -1.13
C MET A 32 8.77 -13.99 -1.75
N HIS A 33 9.82 -13.64 -1.00
CA HIS A 33 10.89 -12.78 -1.50
C HIS A 33 11.68 -13.41 -2.64
N GLU A 34 11.90 -14.72 -2.62
CA GLU A 34 12.54 -15.44 -3.72
C GLU A 34 11.62 -15.55 -4.94
N VAL A 35 10.32 -15.80 -4.71
CA VAL A 35 9.30 -15.82 -5.77
C VAL A 35 9.26 -14.48 -6.49
N VAL A 36 9.19 -13.36 -5.73
CA VAL A 36 9.16 -12.00 -6.30
C VAL A 36 10.44 -11.69 -7.05
N ALA A 37 11.60 -12.01 -6.50
CA ALA A 37 12.89 -11.82 -7.17
C ALA A 37 12.99 -12.63 -8.48
N GLY A 38 12.46 -13.85 -8.50
CA GLY A 38 12.37 -14.68 -9.70
C GLY A 38 11.49 -14.05 -10.79
N LEU A 39 10.32 -13.58 -10.41
CA LEU A 39 9.39 -12.88 -11.33
C LEU A 39 10.01 -11.59 -11.87
N ALA A 40 10.63 -10.77 -11.02
CA ALA A 40 11.28 -9.53 -11.44
C ALA A 40 12.38 -9.79 -12.48
N ARG A 41 13.22 -10.80 -12.27
CA ARG A 41 14.24 -11.22 -13.25
C ARG A 41 13.63 -11.69 -14.57
N ALA A 42 12.59 -12.53 -14.50
CA ALA A 42 11.92 -13.04 -15.69
C ALA A 42 11.28 -11.94 -16.55
N TRP A 43 10.91 -10.82 -15.93
CA TRP A 43 10.34 -9.66 -16.62
C TRP A 43 11.37 -8.59 -16.98
N GLY A 44 12.65 -8.82 -16.71
CA GLY A 44 13.72 -7.87 -17.00
C GLY A 44 13.67 -6.60 -16.18
N VAL A 45 13.11 -6.65 -14.96
CA VAL A 45 13.06 -5.50 -14.06
C VAL A 45 14.47 -5.19 -13.58
N GLY A 46 14.96 -3.97 -13.85
CA GLY A 46 16.33 -3.54 -13.55
C GLY A 46 16.61 -3.12 -12.11
N CYS A 47 15.59 -3.12 -11.24
CA CYS A 47 15.74 -2.83 -9.82
C CYS A 47 15.36 -4.04 -8.97
N GLN A 48 15.79 -4.02 -7.70
CA GLN A 48 15.37 -5.03 -6.74
C GLN A 48 13.90 -4.77 -6.33
N VAL A 49 13.07 -5.81 -6.39
CA VAL A 49 11.70 -5.80 -5.90
C VAL A 49 11.64 -6.70 -4.68
N ILE A 50 11.29 -6.14 -3.53
CA ILE A 50 11.22 -6.85 -2.26
C ILE A 50 9.78 -6.79 -1.73
N PRO A 51 9.12 -7.91 -1.41
CA PRO A 51 7.83 -7.88 -0.74
C PRO A 51 8.01 -7.40 0.71
N MET A 52 6.98 -6.81 1.29
CA MET A 52 7.04 -6.31 2.67
C MET A 52 7.31 -7.41 3.71
N ALA A 53 6.82 -8.62 3.45
CA ALA A 53 6.96 -9.80 4.31
C ALA A 53 6.88 -11.09 3.48
N ASN A 54 7.32 -12.21 4.05
CA ASN A 54 7.08 -13.54 3.49
C ASN A 54 5.72 -14.10 3.93
N GLU A 55 5.29 -13.74 5.13
CA GLU A 55 4.01 -14.14 5.72
C GLU A 55 2.85 -13.38 5.07
N PRO A 56 1.65 -13.97 5.04
CA PRO A 56 0.48 -13.30 4.50
C PRO A 56 -0.01 -12.19 5.44
N VAL A 57 -0.06 -10.97 4.93
CA VAL A 57 -0.71 -9.82 5.58
C VAL A 57 -1.90 -9.41 4.73
N ARG A 58 -3.09 -9.46 5.28
CA ARG A 58 -4.35 -9.23 4.57
C ARG A 58 -5.03 -7.97 5.06
N THR A 59 -5.29 -7.04 4.15
CA THR A 59 -6.08 -5.85 4.47
C THR A 59 -7.54 -6.22 4.61
N LYS A 60 -8.12 -5.84 5.73
CA LYS A 60 -9.54 -5.98 6.06
C LYS A 60 -10.16 -4.61 6.23
N VAL A 61 -11.39 -4.47 5.77
CA VAL A 61 -12.21 -3.26 5.90
C VAL A 61 -13.36 -3.59 6.83
N ASP A 62 -13.50 -2.84 7.91
CA ASP A 62 -14.67 -2.96 8.78
C ASP A 62 -15.79 -2.07 8.23
N GLY A 63 -16.89 -2.71 7.88
CA GLY A 63 -18.10 -2.09 7.36
C GLY A 63 -19.27 -2.20 8.34
N PRO A 64 -20.46 -1.71 7.95
CA PRO A 64 -21.67 -1.77 8.79
C PRO A 64 -22.04 -3.19 9.22
N ASP A 65 -21.83 -4.17 8.31
CA ASP A 65 -22.22 -5.56 8.50
C ASP A 65 -21.05 -6.47 8.94
N GLY A 66 -19.91 -5.87 9.34
CA GLY A 66 -18.72 -6.55 9.80
C GLY A 66 -17.52 -6.46 8.87
N GLU A 67 -16.55 -7.33 9.10
CA GLU A 67 -15.26 -7.34 8.40
C GLU A 67 -15.37 -7.92 6.99
N ILE A 68 -14.79 -7.22 6.02
CA ILE A 68 -14.82 -7.52 4.59
C ILE A 68 -13.37 -7.63 4.08
N ASP A 69 -13.07 -8.61 3.23
CA ASP A 69 -11.80 -8.66 2.50
C ASP A 69 -11.66 -7.45 1.56
N PHE A 70 -10.49 -6.80 1.55
CA PHE A 70 -10.27 -5.60 0.74
C PHE A 70 -10.57 -5.80 -0.75
N GLN A 71 -10.26 -6.96 -1.31
CA GLN A 71 -10.57 -7.27 -2.72
C GLN A 71 -12.09 -7.34 -2.95
N GLU A 72 -12.84 -7.91 -2.03
CA GLU A 72 -14.29 -7.96 -2.10
C GLU A 72 -14.89 -6.55 -1.99
N TYR A 73 -14.44 -5.76 -1.01
CA TYR A 73 -14.80 -4.35 -0.85
C TYR A 73 -14.54 -3.55 -2.15
N MET A 74 -13.35 -3.71 -2.73
CA MET A 74 -12.93 -2.91 -3.87
C MET A 74 -13.60 -3.33 -5.18
N VAL A 75 -13.72 -4.63 -5.44
CA VAL A 75 -14.13 -5.15 -6.75
C VAL A 75 -15.61 -5.53 -6.76
N ARG A 76 -16.06 -6.36 -5.81
CA ARG A 76 -17.43 -6.85 -5.76
C ARG A 76 -18.40 -5.76 -5.28
N MET A 77 -18.04 -5.07 -4.19
CA MET A 77 -18.85 -4.01 -3.59
C MET A 77 -18.56 -2.62 -4.17
N ARG A 78 -17.63 -2.50 -5.12
CA ARG A 78 -17.28 -1.25 -5.83
C ARG A 78 -17.01 -0.07 -4.91
N THR A 79 -16.48 -0.33 -3.70
CA THR A 79 -16.23 0.66 -2.66
C THR A 79 -17.47 1.44 -2.20
N GLU A 80 -18.67 0.87 -2.36
CA GLU A 80 -19.93 1.54 -1.99
C GLU A 80 -20.25 1.41 -0.50
N VAL A 81 -19.66 0.42 0.18
CA VAL A 81 -19.85 0.20 1.61
C VAL A 81 -19.10 1.27 2.40
N GLU A 82 -19.71 1.75 3.47
CA GLU A 82 -19.08 2.65 4.44
C GLU A 82 -17.90 1.97 5.11
N VAL A 83 -16.79 2.71 5.27
CA VAL A 83 -15.58 2.24 5.94
C VAL A 83 -15.54 2.81 7.36
N ARG A 84 -15.50 1.96 8.38
CA ARG A 84 -15.36 2.37 9.78
C ARG A 84 -13.93 2.32 10.25
N SER A 85 -13.24 1.24 9.89
CA SER A 85 -11.82 1.07 10.19
C SER A 85 -11.15 0.14 9.18
N ILE A 86 -9.81 0.09 9.23
CA ILE A 86 -8.99 -0.79 8.39
C ILE A 86 -8.05 -1.55 9.31
N ALA A 87 -7.96 -2.86 9.12
CA ALA A 87 -7.07 -3.74 9.85
C ALA A 87 -6.16 -4.53 8.89
N PHE A 88 -5.03 -5.00 9.42
CA PHE A 88 -4.05 -5.78 8.66
C PHE A 88 -3.86 -7.13 9.34
N ALA A 89 -4.75 -8.07 9.01
CA ALA A 89 -4.73 -9.40 9.60
C ALA A 89 -3.41 -10.13 9.28
N GLY A 90 -2.73 -10.61 10.31
CA GLY A 90 -1.44 -11.27 10.24
C GLY A 90 -0.22 -10.34 10.30
N ALA A 91 -0.41 -9.01 10.32
CA ALA A 91 0.72 -8.07 10.38
C ALA A 91 1.56 -8.24 11.67
N ASP A 92 0.92 -8.42 12.82
CA ASP A 92 1.61 -8.55 14.11
C ASP A 92 2.56 -9.78 14.18
N ALA A 93 2.24 -10.83 13.42
CA ALA A 93 3.03 -12.06 13.35
C ALA A 93 4.04 -12.04 12.18
N ALA A 94 3.89 -11.12 11.25
CA ALA A 94 4.76 -11.00 10.09
C ALA A 94 6.12 -10.40 10.47
N ARG A 95 7.13 -10.70 9.65
CA ARG A 95 8.46 -10.11 9.75
C ARG A 95 8.82 -9.46 8.42
N PRO A 96 9.59 -8.36 8.43
CA PRO A 96 10.10 -7.78 7.19
C PRO A 96 10.83 -8.86 6.39
N ALA A 97 10.53 -8.96 5.10
CA ALA A 97 11.29 -9.86 4.24
C ALA A 97 12.77 -9.47 4.22
N PRO A 98 13.68 -10.42 3.96
CA PRO A 98 15.12 -10.13 3.87
C PRO A 98 15.40 -8.97 2.92
N GLY A 99 16.17 -7.98 3.40
CA GLY A 99 16.55 -6.79 2.65
C GLY A 99 15.62 -5.58 2.81
N VAL A 100 14.43 -5.70 3.40
CA VAL A 100 13.49 -4.55 3.55
C VAL A 100 14.05 -3.49 4.48
N VAL A 101 14.46 -3.88 5.68
CA VAL A 101 14.96 -2.96 6.70
C VAL A 101 16.30 -2.37 6.28
N GLU A 102 17.18 -3.20 5.72
CA GLU A 102 18.47 -2.80 5.19
C GLU A 102 18.31 -1.78 4.07
N ALA A 103 17.42 -2.05 3.10
CA ALA A 103 17.15 -1.13 1.99
C ALA A 103 16.65 0.25 2.48
N ILE A 104 15.84 0.29 3.53
CA ILE A 104 15.36 1.56 4.11
C ILE A 104 16.50 2.30 4.83
N ARG A 105 17.35 1.58 5.58
CA ARG A 105 18.42 2.19 6.39
C ARG A 105 19.57 2.68 5.55
N ASP A 106 19.91 1.94 4.48
CA ASP A 106 21.08 2.21 3.64
C ASP A 106 20.74 3.13 2.46
N ALA A 107 19.49 3.54 2.31
CA ALA A 107 19.05 4.41 1.24
C ALA A 107 19.56 5.86 1.44
N GLU A 108 19.84 6.54 0.34
CA GLU A 108 20.05 8.01 0.33
C GLU A 108 18.70 8.76 0.43
N ALA A 109 17.66 8.17 -0.14
CA ALA A 109 16.29 8.67 -0.06
C ALA A 109 15.27 7.52 -0.03
N VAL A 110 14.21 7.68 0.74
CA VAL A 110 13.05 6.77 0.76
C VAL A 110 11.85 7.52 0.23
N ILE A 111 11.21 6.98 -0.79
CA ILE A 111 10.05 7.60 -1.44
C ILE A 111 8.80 6.73 -1.26
N LEU A 112 7.79 7.25 -0.57
CA LEU A 112 6.45 6.67 -0.55
C LEU A 112 5.75 7.04 -1.86
N ALA A 113 5.55 6.05 -2.71
CA ALA A 113 4.92 6.22 -4.02
C ALA A 113 3.48 6.78 -3.89
N PRO A 114 2.92 7.44 -4.92
CA PRO A 114 1.59 8.04 -4.90
C PRO A 114 0.50 6.95 -4.90
N SER A 115 0.29 6.36 -3.74
CA SER A 115 -0.66 5.27 -3.54
C SER A 115 -1.54 5.55 -2.31
N ASN A 116 -2.59 4.73 -2.14
CA ASN A 116 -3.50 4.88 -1.01
C ASN A 116 -2.75 4.70 0.32
N PRO A 117 -2.74 5.72 1.20
CA PRO A 117 -1.97 5.67 2.44
C PRO A 117 -2.44 4.57 3.41
N PHE A 118 -3.71 4.17 3.33
CA PHE A 118 -4.29 3.20 4.25
C PHE A 118 -4.13 1.74 3.78
N VAL A 119 -4.44 1.45 2.51
CA VAL A 119 -4.53 0.07 2.02
C VAL A 119 -3.36 -0.35 1.12
N SER A 120 -2.49 0.60 0.75
CA SER A 120 -1.27 0.31 -0.01
C SER A 120 -0.01 0.50 0.84
N ILE A 121 0.17 1.68 1.42
CA ILE A 121 1.32 1.99 2.27
C ILE A 121 1.11 1.47 3.70
N GLY A 122 -0.13 1.57 4.21
CA GLY A 122 -0.48 1.13 5.56
C GLY A 122 -0.05 -0.30 5.90
N PRO A 123 -0.36 -1.32 5.08
CA PRO A 123 0.05 -2.70 5.37
C PRO A 123 1.57 -2.88 5.40
N ILE A 124 2.33 -2.12 4.61
CA ILE A 124 3.80 -2.15 4.63
C ILE A 124 4.31 -1.61 5.97
N LEU A 125 3.77 -0.47 6.41
CA LEU A 125 4.15 0.16 7.67
C LEU A 125 3.63 -0.59 8.90
N ALA A 126 2.65 -1.48 8.73
CA ALA A 126 2.12 -2.32 9.80
C ALA A 126 3.00 -3.54 10.13
N VAL A 127 3.90 -3.93 9.21
CA VAL A 127 4.87 -5.00 9.51
C VAL A 127 5.84 -4.50 10.57
N PRO A 128 5.99 -5.22 11.72
CA PRO A 128 6.84 -4.79 12.83
C PRO A 128 8.28 -4.47 12.40
N GLY A 129 8.79 -3.31 12.82
CA GLY A 129 10.14 -2.85 12.49
C GLY A 129 10.26 -2.02 11.19
N VAL A 130 9.29 -2.08 10.27
CA VAL A 130 9.35 -1.28 9.02
C VAL A 130 9.13 0.21 9.32
N ARG A 131 8.10 0.54 10.11
CA ARG A 131 7.83 1.93 10.52
C ARG A 131 9.00 2.52 11.32
N ASP A 132 9.59 1.73 12.21
CA ASP A 132 10.73 2.16 13.02
C ASP A 132 11.98 2.37 12.17
N ALA A 133 12.23 1.50 11.19
CA ALA A 133 13.31 1.66 10.23
C ALA A 133 13.13 2.96 9.42
N LEU A 134 11.91 3.24 8.94
CA LEU A 134 11.59 4.47 8.22
C LEU A 134 11.76 5.71 9.12
N ALA A 135 11.29 5.66 10.36
CA ALA A 135 11.37 6.80 11.28
C ALA A 135 12.80 7.10 11.73
N SER A 136 13.69 6.10 11.75
CA SER A 136 15.08 6.21 12.27
C SER A 136 16.14 6.29 11.18
N THR A 137 15.80 6.15 9.90
CA THR A 137 16.79 6.27 8.81
C THR A 137 17.34 7.68 8.70
N ALA A 138 18.62 7.80 8.31
CA ALA A 138 19.25 9.06 7.96
C ALA A 138 18.88 9.54 6.53
N ALA A 139 18.21 8.71 5.75
CA ALA A 139 17.75 9.04 4.41
C ALA A 139 16.71 10.15 4.41
N VAL A 140 16.67 10.96 3.36
CA VAL A 140 15.57 11.90 3.12
C VAL A 140 14.30 11.08 2.82
N ARG A 141 13.24 11.34 3.59
CA ARG A 141 11.96 10.62 3.46
C ARG A 141 10.95 11.50 2.76
N ALA A 142 10.53 11.10 1.58
CA ALA A 142 9.55 11.84 0.80
C ALA A 142 8.28 11.00 0.55
N ALA A 143 7.14 11.65 0.44
CA ALA A 143 5.93 11.04 -0.08
C ALA A 143 5.36 11.85 -1.24
N ILE A 144 4.69 11.17 -2.16
CA ILE A 144 4.01 11.82 -3.28
C ILE A 144 2.50 11.69 -3.06
N SER A 145 1.77 12.81 -3.14
CA SER A 145 0.32 12.82 -2.95
C SER A 145 -0.41 12.04 -4.06
N PRO A 146 -1.30 11.09 -3.72
CA PRO A 146 -2.22 10.49 -4.68
C PRO A 146 -3.47 11.35 -4.94
N ILE A 147 -3.60 12.48 -4.26
CA ILE A 147 -4.72 13.43 -4.41
C ILE A 147 -4.24 14.63 -5.20
N ILE A 148 -4.96 14.98 -6.25
CA ILE A 148 -4.71 16.14 -7.12
C ILE A 148 -6.00 16.93 -7.21
N ALA A 149 -5.96 18.21 -6.85
CA ALA A 149 -7.12 19.13 -6.86
C ALA A 149 -8.35 18.53 -6.15
N GLY A 150 -8.14 17.88 -5.00
CA GLY A 150 -9.20 17.24 -4.22
C GLY A 150 -9.75 15.94 -4.81
N GLN A 151 -9.11 15.40 -5.86
CA GLN A 151 -9.55 14.17 -6.51
C GLN A 151 -8.47 13.08 -6.47
N VAL A 152 -8.89 11.82 -6.46
CA VAL A 152 -8.00 10.68 -6.61
C VAL A 152 -7.80 10.34 -8.08
N VAL A 153 -6.57 10.02 -8.46
CA VAL A 153 -6.29 9.52 -9.80
C VAL A 153 -6.98 8.16 -10.02
N LYS A 154 -7.00 7.30 -9.00
CA LYS A 154 -7.64 5.97 -9.05
C LYS A 154 -7.86 5.40 -7.64
N GLY A 155 -8.95 4.63 -7.49
CA GLY A 155 -9.22 3.84 -6.28
C GLY A 155 -9.93 4.61 -5.16
N PRO A 156 -10.07 4.00 -3.97
CA PRO A 156 -10.96 4.48 -2.90
C PRO A 156 -10.30 5.49 -1.93
N ALA A 157 -9.13 6.07 -2.25
CA ALA A 157 -8.37 6.88 -1.30
C ALA A 157 -9.17 8.08 -0.76
N ALA A 158 -9.97 8.76 -1.59
CA ALA A 158 -10.82 9.87 -1.15
C ALA A 158 -11.87 9.42 -0.12
N LYS A 159 -12.58 8.33 -0.41
CA LYS A 159 -13.58 7.76 0.50
C LYS A 159 -12.95 7.35 1.84
N MET A 160 -11.77 6.74 1.79
CA MET A 160 -11.06 6.29 2.99
C MET A 160 -10.51 7.46 3.80
N LEU A 161 -9.95 8.49 3.17
CA LEU A 161 -9.55 9.72 3.85
C LEU A 161 -10.74 10.30 4.61
N GLN A 162 -11.87 10.51 3.93
CA GLN A 162 -13.08 11.08 4.53
C GLN A 162 -13.62 10.19 5.67
N ALA A 163 -13.73 8.89 5.45
CA ALA A 163 -14.26 7.93 6.44
C ALA A 163 -13.39 7.86 7.71
N LEU A 164 -12.07 8.04 7.56
CA LEU A 164 -11.11 8.04 8.66
C LEU A 164 -10.83 9.44 9.23
N GLY A 165 -11.65 10.44 8.88
CA GLY A 165 -11.60 11.78 9.48
C GLY A 165 -10.52 12.69 8.90
N HIS A 166 -9.97 12.36 7.73
CA HIS A 166 -8.99 13.18 7.03
C HIS A 166 -9.62 13.99 5.89
N GLU A 167 -9.06 15.15 5.63
CA GLU A 167 -9.41 15.96 4.46
C GLU A 167 -9.03 15.22 3.16
N VAL A 168 -9.89 15.30 2.16
CA VAL A 168 -9.61 14.76 0.81
C VAL A 168 -8.72 15.75 0.05
N SER A 169 -7.46 15.80 0.40
CA SER A 169 -6.46 16.72 -0.17
C SER A 169 -5.04 16.19 0.05
N ALA A 170 -4.05 16.84 -0.57
CA ALA A 170 -2.65 16.58 -0.27
C ALA A 170 -2.31 16.84 1.22
N VAL A 171 -2.99 17.80 1.87
CA VAL A 171 -2.84 18.06 3.31
C VAL A 171 -3.33 16.90 4.16
N GLY A 172 -4.47 16.28 3.79
CA GLY A 172 -4.98 15.10 4.49
C GLY A 172 -4.04 13.90 4.39
N VAL A 173 -3.43 13.70 3.21
CA VAL A 173 -2.40 12.66 3.02
C VAL A 173 -1.15 12.98 3.85
N ALA A 174 -0.69 14.23 3.83
CA ALA A 174 0.44 14.69 4.64
C ALA A 174 0.19 14.44 6.14
N ALA A 175 -1.02 14.72 6.62
CA ALA A 175 -1.40 14.46 8.01
C ALA A 175 -1.30 12.98 8.40
N VAL A 176 -1.63 12.04 7.50
CA VAL A 176 -1.44 10.59 7.73
C VAL A 176 0.02 10.23 7.90
N TYR A 177 0.93 10.89 7.17
CA TYR A 177 2.37 10.63 7.22
C TYR A 177 3.15 11.51 8.19
N ARG A 178 2.46 12.32 8.99
CA ARG A 178 3.11 13.22 9.95
C ARG A 178 4.11 12.49 10.84
N GLY A 179 5.33 13.02 10.92
CA GLY A 179 6.45 12.45 11.68
C GLY A 179 7.12 11.23 11.01
N LEU A 180 6.67 10.80 9.83
CA LEU A 180 7.28 9.71 9.07
C LEU A 180 8.05 10.19 7.85
N ILE A 181 7.73 11.36 7.32
CA ILE A 181 8.36 11.93 6.13
C ILE A 181 8.88 13.34 6.41
N ASP A 182 9.83 13.77 5.62
CA ASP A 182 10.47 15.10 5.69
C ASP A 182 9.93 16.01 4.58
N LEU A 183 9.46 15.43 3.46
CA LEU A 183 9.00 16.14 2.28
C LEU A 183 7.70 15.54 1.76
N MET A 184 6.78 16.43 1.31
CA MET A 184 5.57 16.03 0.59
C MET A 184 5.58 16.63 -0.81
N VAL A 185 5.60 15.78 -1.83
CA VAL A 185 5.45 16.19 -3.22
C VAL A 185 3.97 16.30 -3.54
N ILE A 186 3.53 17.47 -3.98
CA ILE A 186 2.14 17.77 -4.35
C ILE A 186 2.07 18.24 -5.80
N ASP A 187 0.91 18.08 -6.44
CA ASP A 187 0.69 18.57 -7.79
C ASP A 187 0.70 20.11 -7.83
N GLU A 188 1.07 20.67 -8.96
CA GLU A 188 1.09 22.11 -9.19
C GLU A 188 -0.29 22.76 -8.95
N GLN A 189 -1.37 22.05 -9.23
CA GLN A 189 -2.73 22.51 -8.98
C GLN A 189 -3.05 22.67 -7.48
N ASP A 190 -2.29 21.97 -6.63
CA ASP A 190 -2.42 22.02 -5.17
C ASP A 190 -1.39 22.96 -4.51
N ARG A 191 -0.64 23.76 -5.28
CA ARG A 191 0.38 24.71 -4.78
C ARG A 191 -0.11 25.58 -3.62
N ALA A 192 -1.38 26.00 -3.67
CA ALA A 192 -1.97 26.81 -2.60
C ALA A 192 -2.06 26.08 -1.26
N LEU A 193 -1.93 24.75 -1.24
CA LEU A 193 -1.93 23.94 -0.02
C LEU A 193 -0.53 23.80 0.61
N ALA A 194 0.54 24.19 -0.09
CA ALA A 194 1.91 24.04 0.40
C ALA A 194 2.13 24.62 1.82
N PRO A 195 1.68 25.84 2.16
CA PRO A 195 1.86 26.38 3.52
C PRO A 195 1.19 25.52 4.61
N ARG A 196 0.09 24.83 4.27
CA ARG A 196 -0.62 23.94 5.20
C ARG A 196 0.12 22.62 5.37
N VAL A 197 0.81 22.12 4.34
CA VAL A 197 1.68 20.95 4.40
C VAL A 197 2.93 21.28 5.22
N GLU A 198 3.56 22.42 4.97
CA GLU A 198 4.71 22.93 5.73
C GLU A 198 4.40 23.07 7.22
N ALA A 199 3.19 23.52 7.57
CA ALA A 199 2.75 23.60 8.96
C ALA A 199 2.63 22.24 9.68
N LEU A 200 2.65 21.11 8.94
CA LEU A 200 2.72 19.76 9.49
C LEU A 200 4.17 19.30 9.75
N GLY A 201 5.16 20.12 9.41
CA GLY A 201 6.58 19.85 9.63
C GLY A 201 7.28 19.16 8.46
N MET A 202 6.85 19.40 7.24
CA MET A 202 7.39 18.84 6.00
C MET A 202 7.95 19.92 5.10
#